data_6fca526a996f69c721ccef3c7397fd19
#
_entry.id   6fca526a996f69c721ccef3c7397fd19
#
_cell.length_a   1.000
_cell.length_b   1.000
_cell.length_c   1.000
_cell.angle_alpha   90.00
_cell.angle_beta   90.00
_cell.angle_gamma   90.00
#
_symmetry.space_group_name_H-M   'P 1'
#
loop_
_entity.id
_entity.type
_entity.pdbx_description
1 polymer ?
#
loop_
_entity_poly.entity_id
_entity_poly.type
_entity_poly.pdbx_seq_one_letter_code
_entity_poly.pdbx_strand_id
1 'polypeptide(L)'
;IGTGRGENLTSVLSRGSFHWVFALADGGLSTPAVYAECDRLRGPRKVPEPYVSDMLMQAVRAGDPVLLGKAVHNDLQAAAVSLRPQLLQVLEVGEDLGALGGLVSGSGPTCAFVARDEEHALDIAVALTASGVCRSVRRASGPVAGARVTG
;
A
#
# COMPACT_ATOMS: atom_id res chain seq x y z
N ILE A 1 5.51 -2.73 13.96
CA ILE A 1 5.53 -1.28 13.83
C ILE A 1 6.98 -0.85 13.75
N GLY A 2 7.31 -0.12 12.69
CA GLY A 2 8.60 0.53 12.55
C GLY A 2 8.50 2.01 12.98
N THR A 3 9.46 2.48 13.75
CA THR A 3 9.58 3.89 14.13
C THR A 3 10.97 4.42 13.81
N GLY A 4 11.18 5.74 13.91
CA GLY A 4 12.39 6.37 13.45
C GLY A 4 12.46 6.33 11.91
N ARG A 5 13.57 5.85 11.36
CA ARG A 5 13.75 5.58 9.92
C ARG A 5 13.46 4.13 9.56
N GLY A 6 12.84 3.35 10.46
CA GLY A 6 12.60 1.92 10.35
C GLY A 6 13.59 1.05 11.14
N GLU A 7 14.49 1.66 11.89
CA GLU A 7 15.48 0.96 12.71
C GLU A 7 14.89 0.40 14.01
N ASN A 8 13.81 1.00 14.51
CA ASN A 8 13.13 0.53 15.71
C ASN A 8 11.90 -0.29 15.31
N LEU A 9 11.96 -1.59 15.53
CA LEU A 9 10.88 -2.51 15.20
C LEU A 9 10.21 -3.07 16.44
N THR A 10 8.88 -2.96 16.50
CA THR A 10 8.05 -3.54 17.56
C THR A 10 7.06 -4.51 16.94
N SER A 11 7.01 -5.73 17.48
CA SER A 11 6.05 -6.74 17.04
C SER A 11 4.62 -6.35 17.39
N VAL A 12 3.70 -6.69 16.50
CA VAL A 12 2.25 -6.49 16.69
C VAL A 12 1.55 -7.82 16.59
N LEU A 13 0.58 -8.04 17.46
CA LEU A 13 -0.28 -9.21 17.35
C LEU A 13 -1.17 -9.04 16.12
N SER A 14 -1.10 -10.00 15.21
CA SER A 14 -1.92 -10.07 14.01
C SER A 14 -2.72 -11.36 14.03
N ARG A 15 -3.96 -11.32 13.56
CA ARG A 15 -4.82 -12.49 13.33
C ARG A 15 -5.09 -12.66 11.85
N GLY A 16 -5.28 -13.93 11.44
CA GLY A 16 -5.64 -14.28 10.07
C GLY A 16 -4.56 -13.96 9.05
N SER A 17 -4.98 -13.90 7.81
CA SER A 17 -4.16 -13.52 6.67
C SER A 17 -4.81 -12.37 5.92
N PHE A 18 -3.99 -11.44 5.44
CA PHE A 18 -4.42 -10.35 4.58
C PHE A 18 -3.93 -10.62 3.16
N HIS A 19 -4.79 -10.41 2.19
CA HIS A 19 -4.52 -10.64 0.77
C HIS A 19 -4.36 -9.31 0.06
N TRP A 20 -3.31 -9.24 -0.76
CA TRP A 20 -2.90 -8.02 -1.45
C TRP A 20 -2.74 -8.26 -2.94
N VAL A 21 -3.07 -7.23 -3.71
CA VAL A 21 -2.80 -7.16 -5.15
C VAL A 21 -1.89 -5.97 -5.41
N PHE A 22 -0.79 -6.20 -6.11
CA PHE A 22 0.18 -5.18 -6.47
C PHE A 22 0.12 -4.94 -7.98
N ALA A 23 -0.23 -3.71 -8.36
CA ALA A 23 -0.18 -3.24 -9.74
C ALA A 23 1.16 -2.53 -9.98
N LEU A 24 2.01 -3.13 -10.81
CA LEU A 24 3.34 -2.62 -11.12
C LEU A 24 3.27 -1.79 -12.40
N ALA A 25 3.63 -0.52 -12.31
CA ALA A 25 3.69 0.38 -13.46
C ALA A 25 4.96 0.17 -14.29
N ASP A 26 4.96 0.66 -15.52
CA ASP A 26 6.18 0.76 -16.34
C ASP A 26 7.11 1.85 -15.80
N GLY A 27 8.41 1.63 -15.95
CA GLY A 27 9.44 2.57 -15.51
C GLY A 27 9.50 2.74 -14.00
N GLY A 28 10.29 3.70 -13.54
CA GLY A 28 10.53 4.02 -12.15
C GLY A 28 9.97 5.38 -11.74
N LEU A 29 9.95 5.63 -10.45
CA LEU A 29 9.76 6.94 -9.86
C LEU A 29 10.91 7.19 -8.88
N SER A 30 11.61 8.31 -9.04
CA SER A 30 12.76 8.62 -8.20
C SER A 30 12.34 8.90 -6.77
N THR A 31 12.75 8.05 -5.84
CA THR A 31 12.45 8.24 -4.40
C THR A 31 12.86 9.61 -3.88
N PRO A 32 14.08 10.13 -4.16
CA PRO A 32 14.42 11.49 -3.77
C PRO A 32 13.51 12.56 -4.37
N ALA A 33 13.08 12.41 -5.62
CA ALA A 33 12.16 13.35 -6.25
C ALA A 33 10.77 13.34 -5.59
N VAL A 34 10.27 12.16 -5.19
CA VAL A 34 8.99 12.04 -4.47
C VAL A 34 9.07 12.72 -3.10
N TYR A 35 10.16 12.55 -2.36
CA TYR A 35 10.34 13.25 -1.09
C TYR A 35 10.42 14.77 -1.27
N ALA A 36 11.19 15.25 -2.25
CA ALA A 36 11.28 16.68 -2.55
C ALA A 36 9.90 17.26 -2.94
N GLU A 37 9.11 16.53 -3.71
CA GLU A 37 7.75 16.93 -4.06
C GLU A 37 6.81 16.90 -2.85
N CYS A 38 6.96 15.93 -1.96
CA CYS A 38 6.23 15.87 -0.72
C CYS A 38 6.51 17.10 0.16
N ASP A 39 7.78 17.49 0.29
CA ASP A 39 8.18 18.69 1.02
C ASP A 39 7.63 19.95 0.36
N ARG A 40 7.68 20.03 -0.97
CA ARG A 40 7.09 21.15 -1.73
C ARG A 40 5.59 21.29 -1.49
N LEU A 41 4.84 20.18 -1.52
CA LEU A 41 3.39 20.18 -1.31
C LEU A 41 3.02 20.51 0.14
N ARG A 42 3.83 20.08 1.11
CA ARG A 42 3.65 20.41 2.53
C ARG A 42 3.91 21.90 2.80
N GLY A 43 4.85 22.49 2.08
CA GLY A 43 5.25 23.89 2.28
C GLY A 43 5.77 24.13 3.70
N PRO A 44 5.63 25.35 4.24
CA PRO A 44 6.17 25.72 5.55
C PRO A 44 5.34 25.18 6.75
N ARG A 45 4.36 24.31 6.51
CA ARG A 45 3.51 23.78 7.57
C ARG A 45 4.29 22.84 8.47
N LYS A 46 4.05 22.93 9.79
CA LYS A 46 4.57 21.96 10.74
C LYS A 46 3.96 20.60 10.44
N VAL A 47 4.81 19.62 10.16
CA VAL A 47 4.37 18.24 9.95
C VAL A 47 4.11 17.61 11.32
N PRO A 48 2.93 16.99 11.55
CA PRO A 48 2.67 16.28 12.80
C PRO A 48 3.61 15.07 12.93
N GLU A 49 3.86 14.66 14.16
CA GLU A 49 4.62 13.43 14.39
C GLU A 49 3.86 12.22 13.81
N PRO A 50 4.59 11.29 13.17
CA PRO A 50 3.99 10.06 12.67
C PRO A 50 3.35 9.26 13.82
N TYR A 51 2.16 8.75 13.60
CA TYR A 51 1.48 7.88 14.55
C TYR A 51 0.84 6.70 13.84
N VAL A 52 0.68 5.62 14.58
CA VAL A 52 -0.06 4.45 14.09
C VAL A 52 -1.53 4.64 14.43
N SER A 53 -2.40 4.60 13.41
CA SER A 53 -3.83 4.79 13.62
C SER A 53 -4.43 3.64 14.43
N ASP A 54 -5.33 3.97 15.37
CA ASP A 54 -6.05 2.97 16.17
C ASP A 54 -6.87 2.03 15.28
N MET A 55 -7.44 2.55 14.19
CA MET A 55 -8.17 1.75 13.20
C MET A 55 -7.28 0.70 12.55
N LEU A 56 -6.05 1.06 12.17
CA LEU A 56 -5.08 0.11 11.61
C LEU A 56 -4.74 -0.99 12.63
N MET A 57 -4.49 -0.60 13.88
CA MET A 57 -4.19 -1.55 14.95
C MET A 57 -5.36 -2.49 15.24
N GLN A 58 -6.57 -1.97 15.22
CA GLN A 58 -7.79 -2.77 15.38
C GLN A 58 -7.96 -3.75 14.22
N ALA A 59 -7.78 -3.30 12.98
CA ALA A 59 -7.88 -4.15 11.79
C ALA A 59 -6.92 -5.34 11.86
N VAL A 60 -5.65 -5.07 12.18
CA VAL A 60 -4.60 -6.10 12.27
C VAL A 60 -4.89 -7.10 13.40
N ARG A 61 -5.32 -6.62 14.57
CA ARG A 61 -5.65 -7.47 15.72
C ARG A 61 -6.90 -8.31 15.49
N ALA A 62 -7.90 -7.77 14.80
CA ALA A 62 -9.13 -8.47 14.48
C ALA A 62 -8.99 -9.42 13.27
N GLY A 63 -7.99 -9.21 12.42
CA GLY A 63 -7.88 -9.88 11.13
C GLY A 63 -8.96 -9.41 10.15
N ASP A 64 -9.36 -8.13 10.23
CA ASP A 64 -10.45 -7.55 9.45
C ASP A 64 -9.91 -6.83 8.21
N PRO A 65 -10.06 -7.41 7.00
CA PRO A 65 -9.57 -6.81 5.77
C PRO A 65 -10.37 -5.57 5.35
N VAL A 66 -11.65 -5.48 5.71
CA VAL A 66 -12.47 -4.30 5.39
C VAL A 66 -12.01 -3.11 6.20
N LEU A 67 -11.75 -3.32 7.48
CA LEU A 67 -11.22 -2.27 8.35
C LEU A 67 -9.80 -1.89 7.94
N LEU A 68 -8.97 -2.87 7.52
CA LEU A 68 -7.64 -2.62 7.00
C LEU A 68 -7.68 -1.75 5.75
N GLY A 69 -8.54 -2.07 4.78
CA GLY A 69 -8.70 -1.30 3.55
C GLY A 69 -9.03 0.17 3.81
N LYS A 70 -9.85 0.45 4.83
CA LYS A 70 -10.18 1.83 5.24
C LYS A 70 -9.05 2.53 5.98
N ALA A 71 -8.15 1.77 6.60
CA ALA A 71 -7.09 2.31 7.46
C ALA A 71 -5.76 2.54 6.73
N VAL A 72 -5.53 1.87 5.59
CA VAL A 72 -4.26 2.01 4.86
C VAL A 72 -4.16 3.38 4.21
N HIS A 73 -3.00 4.00 4.35
CA HIS A 73 -2.68 5.26 3.69
C HIS A 73 -1.16 5.39 3.51
N ASN A 74 -0.75 6.33 2.69
CA ASN A 74 0.66 6.63 2.46
C ASN A 74 0.85 8.15 2.30
N ASP A 75 1.63 8.75 3.17
CA ASP A 75 1.93 10.19 3.17
C ASP A 75 2.60 10.67 1.88
N LEU A 76 3.29 9.78 1.17
CA LEU A 76 3.94 10.09 -0.10
C LEU A 76 2.99 10.01 -1.31
N GLN A 77 1.77 9.51 -1.14
CA GLN A 77 0.85 9.24 -2.25
C GLN A 77 0.54 10.49 -3.06
N ALA A 78 0.24 11.61 -2.41
CA ALA A 78 -0.05 12.87 -3.10
C ALA A 78 1.15 13.34 -3.95
N ALA A 79 2.37 13.20 -3.43
CA ALA A 79 3.58 13.54 -4.14
C ALA A 79 3.86 12.60 -5.32
N ALA A 80 3.68 11.30 -5.12
CA ALA A 80 3.84 10.31 -6.18
C ALA A 80 2.84 10.55 -7.33
N VAL A 81 1.58 10.81 -7.01
CA VAL A 81 0.52 11.13 -7.99
C VAL A 81 0.81 12.46 -8.68
N SER A 82 1.30 13.49 -7.98
CA SER A 82 1.70 14.78 -8.57
C SER A 82 2.77 14.59 -9.65
N LEU A 83 3.79 13.76 -9.38
CA LEU A 83 4.86 13.48 -10.32
C LEU A 83 4.45 12.49 -11.42
N ARG A 84 3.46 11.64 -11.14
CA ARG A 84 2.96 10.62 -12.06
C ARG A 84 1.45 10.46 -11.96
N PRO A 85 0.67 11.32 -12.63
CA PRO A 85 -0.80 11.34 -12.56
C PRO A 85 -1.47 10.00 -12.93
N GLN A 86 -0.83 9.17 -13.76
CA GLN A 86 -1.33 7.84 -14.12
C GLN A 86 -1.54 6.92 -12.91
N LEU A 87 -0.85 7.16 -11.79
CA LEU A 87 -1.06 6.39 -10.55
C LEU A 87 -2.47 6.58 -9.99
N LEU A 88 -3.06 7.77 -10.16
CA LEU A 88 -4.45 8.01 -9.76
C LEU A 88 -5.41 7.11 -10.52
N GLN A 89 -5.24 7.01 -11.85
CA GLN A 89 -6.05 6.11 -12.68
C GLN A 89 -5.93 4.64 -12.23
N VAL A 90 -4.72 4.18 -11.88
CA VAL A 90 -4.53 2.81 -11.37
C VAL A 90 -5.28 2.61 -10.05
N LEU A 91 -5.25 3.59 -9.13
CA LEU A 91 -5.95 3.53 -7.86
C LEU A 91 -7.47 3.50 -8.06
N GLU A 92 -8.00 4.39 -8.92
CA GLU A 92 -9.43 4.46 -9.27
C GLU A 92 -9.93 3.14 -9.88
N VAL A 93 -9.21 2.59 -10.85
CA VAL A 93 -9.56 1.29 -11.44
C VAL A 93 -9.56 0.18 -10.39
N GLY A 94 -8.58 0.12 -9.48
CA GLY A 94 -8.56 -0.87 -8.42
C GLY A 94 -9.75 -0.74 -7.46
N GLU A 95 -10.18 0.48 -7.18
CA GLU A 95 -11.35 0.79 -6.36
C GLU A 95 -12.66 0.38 -7.07
N ASP A 96 -12.80 0.71 -8.36
CA ASP A 96 -13.94 0.31 -9.20
C ASP A 96 -14.08 -1.22 -9.34
N LEU A 97 -12.96 -1.94 -9.28
CA LEU A 97 -12.90 -3.40 -9.27
C LEU A 97 -13.21 -4.01 -7.88
N GLY A 98 -13.55 -3.18 -6.91
CA GLY A 98 -14.02 -3.60 -5.60
C GLY A 98 -12.92 -3.86 -4.58
N ALA A 99 -11.69 -3.39 -4.79
CA ALA A 99 -10.66 -3.43 -3.76
C ALA A 99 -11.16 -2.75 -2.48
N LEU A 100 -10.85 -3.32 -1.32
CA LEU A 100 -11.30 -2.79 -0.02
C LEU A 100 -10.59 -1.49 0.38
N GLY A 101 -9.48 -1.20 -0.28
CA GLY A 101 -8.70 0.01 -0.18
C GLY A 101 -7.45 -0.11 -1.03
N GLY A 102 -6.88 1.03 -1.42
CA GLY A 102 -5.69 1.09 -2.27
C GLY A 102 -4.76 2.24 -1.89
N LEU A 103 -3.49 2.05 -2.15
CA LEU A 103 -2.47 3.08 -1.94
C LEU A 103 -1.29 2.91 -2.89
N VAL A 104 -0.55 4.00 -3.10
CA VAL A 104 0.78 3.91 -3.69
C VAL A 104 1.74 3.29 -2.66
N SER A 105 2.48 2.27 -3.04
CA SER A 105 3.43 1.59 -2.15
C SER A 105 4.75 2.36 -2.07
N GLY A 106 5.09 2.85 -0.87
CA GLY A 106 6.30 3.66 -0.65
C GLY A 106 6.34 4.90 -1.54
N SER A 107 7.45 5.15 -2.22
CA SER A 107 7.56 6.24 -3.20
C SER A 107 6.92 5.91 -4.56
N GLY A 108 6.33 4.73 -4.71
CA GLY A 108 5.78 4.25 -5.97
C GLY A 108 6.88 3.72 -6.93
N PRO A 109 6.52 3.44 -8.20
CA PRO A 109 5.21 3.61 -8.83
C PRO A 109 4.26 2.39 -8.68
N THR A 110 4.52 1.49 -7.76
CA THR A 110 3.62 0.35 -7.50
C THR A 110 2.41 0.81 -6.69
N CYS A 111 1.20 0.40 -7.10
CA CYS A 111 0.00 0.52 -6.28
C CYS A 111 -0.31 -0.82 -5.61
N ALA A 112 -0.76 -0.76 -4.36
CA ALA A 112 -1.13 -1.93 -3.57
C ALA A 112 -2.61 -1.83 -3.18
N PHE A 113 -3.33 -2.95 -3.29
CA PHE A 113 -4.75 -3.03 -2.99
C PHE A 113 -5.02 -4.12 -1.97
N VAL A 114 -5.90 -3.84 -1.02
CA VAL A 114 -6.38 -4.82 -0.04
C VAL A 114 -7.55 -5.59 -0.64
N ALA A 115 -7.47 -6.90 -0.62
CA ALA A 115 -8.56 -7.80 -0.99
C ALA A 115 -9.19 -8.44 0.24
N ARG A 116 -10.44 -8.89 0.13
CA ARG A 116 -11.19 -9.54 1.21
C ARG A 116 -10.59 -10.89 1.58
N ASP A 117 -10.24 -11.66 0.55
CA ASP A 117 -9.74 -13.02 0.65
C ASP A 117 -8.91 -13.35 -0.61
N GLU A 118 -8.46 -14.60 -0.73
CA GLU A 118 -7.63 -15.04 -1.84
C GLU A 118 -8.37 -15.04 -3.19
N GLU A 119 -9.64 -15.43 -3.22
CA GLU A 119 -10.48 -15.46 -4.41
C GLU A 119 -10.70 -14.04 -4.92
N HIS A 120 -11.09 -13.13 -4.05
CA HIS A 120 -11.24 -11.72 -4.38
C HIS A 120 -9.93 -11.08 -4.87
N ALA A 121 -8.77 -11.45 -4.30
CA ALA A 121 -7.47 -11.01 -4.79
C ALA A 121 -7.17 -11.53 -6.20
N LEU A 122 -7.63 -12.74 -6.54
CA LEU A 122 -7.53 -13.27 -7.90
C LEU A 122 -8.39 -12.48 -8.87
N ASP A 123 -9.65 -12.22 -8.52
CA ASP A 123 -10.59 -11.46 -9.36
C ASP A 123 -10.06 -10.07 -9.68
N ILE A 124 -9.61 -9.33 -8.66
CA ILE A 124 -8.99 -8.01 -8.83
C ILE A 124 -7.75 -8.11 -9.73
N ALA A 125 -6.89 -9.12 -9.52
CA ALA A 125 -5.67 -9.27 -10.30
C ALA A 125 -5.94 -9.56 -11.78
N VAL A 126 -6.93 -10.40 -12.08
CA VAL A 126 -7.37 -10.71 -13.44
C VAL A 126 -7.92 -9.45 -14.11
N ALA A 127 -8.81 -8.75 -13.43
CA ALA A 127 -9.45 -7.56 -13.96
C ALA A 127 -8.46 -6.39 -14.16
N LEU A 128 -7.52 -6.16 -13.22
CA LEU A 128 -6.44 -5.20 -13.39
C LEU A 128 -5.52 -5.55 -14.57
N THR A 129 -5.24 -6.83 -14.78
CA THR A 129 -4.45 -7.28 -15.92
C THR A 129 -5.19 -7.01 -17.23
N ALA A 130 -6.49 -7.28 -17.27
CA ALA A 130 -7.32 -7.06 -18.45
C ALA A 130 -7.53 -5.57 -18.77
N SER A 131 -7.54 -4.69 -17.76
CA SER A 131 -7.70 -3.24 -17.95
C SER A 131 -6.51 -2.56 -18.63
N GLY A 132 -5.33 -3.19 -18.58
CA GLY A 132 -4.10 -2.64 -19.17
C GLY A 132 -3.54 -1.38 -18.51
N VAL A 133 -4.04 -0.98 -17.33
CA VAL A 133 -3.60 0.25 -16.62
C VAL A 133 -2.22 0.10 -15.96
N CYS A 134 -1.69 -1.11 -15.88
CA CYS A 134 -0.38 -1.40 -15.32
C CYS A 134 0.37 -2.46 -16.14
N ARG A 135 1.69 -2.50 -16.00
CA ARG A 135 2.54 -3.44 -16.73
C ARG A 135 2.32 -4.90 -16.32
N SER A 136 2.19 -5.14 -15.04
CA SER A 136 1.99 -6.48 -14.49
C SER A 136 1.34 -6.42 -13.11
N VAL A 137 0.71 -7.52 -12.73
CA VAL A 137 0.04 -7.67 -11.45
C VAL A 137 0.69 -8.83 -10.68
N ARG A 138 0.81 -8.68 -9.37
CA ARG A 138 1.26 -9.71 -8.43
C ARG A 138 0.29 -9.80 -7.27
N ARG A 139 0.12 -11.00 -6.72
CA ARG A 139 -0.63 -11.25 -5.50
C ARG A 139 0.32 -11.66 -4.39
N ALA A 140 0.01 -11.30 -3.17
CA ALA A 140 0.71 -11.77 -1.98
C ALA A 140 -0.25 -11.88 -0.81
N SER A 141 0.12 -12.67 0.17
CA SER A 141 -0.59 -12.76 1.46
C SER A 141 0.40 -12.62 2.62
N GLY A 142 -0.08 -12.14 3.73
CA GLY A 142 0.70 -12.00 4.96
C GLY A 142 -0.20 -12.08 6.20
N PRO A 143 0.37 -12.31 7.38
CA PRO A 143 1.81 -12.36 7.64
C PRO A 143 2.48 -13.65 7.14
N VAL A 144 3.76 -13.57 6.86
CA VAL A 144 4.61 -14.71 6.51
C VAL A 144 5.77 -14.82 7.49
N ALA A 145 6.31 -16.02 7.64
CA ALA A 145 7.50 -16.21 8.46
C ALA A 145 8.66 -15.38 7.89
N GLY A 146 9.37 -14.67 8.76
CA GLY A 146 10.58 -13.95 8.41
C GLY A 146 11.73 -14.88 7.98
N ALA A 147 12.89 -14.29 7.70
CA ALA A 147 14.09 -15.04 7.36
C ALA A 147 14.43 -16.07 8.47
N ARG A 148 14.75 -17.28 8.04
CA ARG A 148 15.14 -18.37 8.94
C ARG A 148 16.46 -18.95 8.45
N VAL A 149 17.33 -19.30 9.41
CA VAL A 149 18.51 -20.11 9.11
C VAL A 149 18.02 -21.54 8.86
N THR A 150 18.27 -22.04 7.67
CA THR A 150 18.05 -23.46 7.36
C THR A 150 19.40 -24.18 7.58
N GLY A 151 19.44 -25.08 8.55
CA GLY A 151 20.59 -25.94 8.79
C GLY A 151 20.78 -26.96 7.66
#